data_6edbcfe42d5064e292b52fbf04cbf2a9
#
_entry.id   6edbcfe42d5064e292b52fbf04cbf2a9
#
_cell.length_a   1.000
_cell.length_b   1.000
_cell.length_c   1.000
_cell.angle_alpha   90.00
_cell.angle_beta   90.00
_cell.angle_gamma   90.00
#
_symmetry.space_group_name_H-M   'P 1'
#
loop_
_entity.id
_entity.type
_entity.pdbx_description
1 polymer ?
#
loop_
_entity_poly.entity_id
_entity_poly.type
_entity_poly.pdbx_seq_one_letter_code
_entity_poly.pdbx_strand_id
1 'polypeptide(L)'
;MPRLALLASAAVVAIGLAGRARTVPTVAASAPETVAMVATEGEGSAYWPRWRGPSGQGLAVGSGYPDAWSAKQNVKWRTAVPGRGHSSPVVWADRIFLTTAHEDGRASVLAFRRSEGTLLWEAVGPDRTPEHTHRKNSLASATPSTDGRLVYASFGNKGLLAVDFDGRVAWHRSLGSFDNYHGTAGSPLLYRDRLIVYQDHRGGAFVAAFDARTGEPLWRTAREATVGWGTPVAVRVGDRDEIVVSGQHRVTAYEPATGRELWRVDGNTGEVIPTPVVGHGLVFCSSGRAGPTLAIRPGGRGDVTGTHVAWKETKGSPFVPSPALHGGRLYMVNDMASIATAYEAATGRVVWQGRLGEAKREGFSASPVVADDKVFFTNDGGETFVLRAGPEFEVLRVNRLDAAVLASPALVDGRFYFRTQSELLAIGR
;
A
#
# COMPACT_ATOMS: atom_id res chain seq x y z
N MET A 1 100.34 24.25 34.81
CA MET A 1 99.62 23.34 35.65
C MET A 1 98.31 22.99 34.90
N PRO A 2 98.22 21.83 34.23
CA PRO A 2 97.02 21.45 33.59
C PRO A 2 96.14 20.50 34.49
N ARG A 3 94.82 20.76 34.48
CA ARG A 3 93.80 19.87 35.15
C ARG A 3 93.34 18.84 34.19
N LEU A 4 93.45 17.58 34.58
CA LEU A 4 92.84 16.43 33.94
C LEU A 4 91.30 16.49 34.09
N ALA A 5 90.58 16.27 32.99
CA ALA A 5 89.15 16.02 32.98
C ALA A 5 88.90 14.53 32.73
N LEU A 6 88.19 13.87 33.65
CA LEU A 6 87.71 12.52 33.51
C LEU A 6 86.42 12.53 32.70
N LEU A 7 86.38 11.75 31.63
CA LEU A 7 85.18 11.41 30.89
C LEU A 7 84.53 10.16 31.48
N ALA A 8 83.33 10.28 32.02
CA ALA A 8 82.51 9.14 32.41
C ALA A 8 81.52 8.78 31.29
N SER A 9 81.68 7.59 30.74
CA SER A 9 80.75 7.03 29.73
C SER A 9 79.55 6.44 30.40
N ALA A 10 78.36 6.98 30.16
CA ALA A 10 77.06 6.40 30.59
C ALA A 10 76.53 5.49 29.45
N ALA A 11 76.43 4.21 29.70
CA ALA A 11 75.73 3.28 28.81
C ALA A 11 74.22 3.37 29.01
N VAL A 12 73.49 3.75 27.94
CA VAL A 12 72.03 3.73 27.92
C VAL A 12 71.55 2.37 27.45
N VAL A 13 70.91 1.63 28.35
CA VAL A 13 70.21 0.35 28.02
C VAL A 13 68.80 0.74 27.56
N ALA A 14 68.53 0.55 26.25
CA ALA A 14 67.19 0.70 25.65
C ALA A 14 66.41 -0.61 25.87
N ILE A 15 65.41 -0.59 26.76
CA ILE A 15 64.42 -1.66 26.89
C ILE A 15 63.33 -1.45 25.84
N GLY A 16 63.34 -2.28 24.80
CA GLY A 16 62.29 -2.28 23.78
C GLY A 16 61.00 -2.93 24.32
N LEU A 17 60.01 -2.13 24.59
CA LEU A 17 58.63 -2.59 24.80
C LEU A 17 57.97 -2.91 23.44
N ALA A 18 57.94 -4.19 23.08
CA ALA A 18 57.19 -4.71 21.97
C ALA A 18 55.68 -4.68 22.33
N GLY A 19 55.00 -3.57 22.02
CA GLY A 19 53.54 -3.48 22.10
C GLY A 19 52.90 -4.37 21.02
N ARG A 20 52.33 -5.49 21.42
CA ARG A 20 51.43 -6.26 20.56
C ARG A 20 50.19 -5.41 20.23
N ALA A 21 50.11 -4.88 19.00
CA ALA A 21 48.87 -4.31 18.47
C ALA A 21 47.77 -5.38 18.46
N ARG A 22 46.78 -5.26 19.32
CA ARG A 22 45.53 -6.04 19.21
C ARG A 22 44.82 -5.57 17.96
N THR A 23 44.83 -6.38 16.91
CA THR A 23 43.93 -6.22 15.76
C THR A 23 42.52 -6.46 16.28
N VAL A 24 41.71 -5.40 16.38
CA VAL A 24 40.25 -5.49 16.54
C VAL A 24 39.73 -6.10 15.24
N PRO A 25 38.99 -7.23 15.31
CA PRO A 25 38.42 -7.79 14.10
C PRO A 25 37.44 -6.76 13.51
N THR A 26 37.72 -6.28 12.31
CA THR A 26 36.79 -5.48 11.52
C THR A 26 35.64 -6.43 11.18
N VAL A 27 34.49 -6.27 11.85
CA VAL A 27 33.26 -6.93 11.43
C VAL A 27 32.97 -6.41 10.03
N ALA A 28 33.12 -7.26 9.04
CA ALA A 28 32.72 -6.94 7.67
C ALA A 28 31.26 -6.52 7.71
N ALA A 29 30.96 -5.29 7.30
CA ALA A 29 29.60 -4.83 7.15
C ALA A 29 28.93 -5.81 6.16
N SER A 30 27.96 -6.60 6.63
CA SER A 30 27.14 -7.42 5.76
C SER A 30 26.51 -6.51 4.69
N ALA A 31 26.47 -6.96 3.44
CA ALA A 31 25.76 -6.27 2.40
C ALA A 31 24.34 -5.93 2.91
N PRO A 32 23.82 -4.73 2.63
CA PRO A 32 22.49 -4.36 3.13
C PRO A 32 21.46 -5.41 2.70
N GLU A 33 20.70 -5.93 3.65
CA GLU A 33 19.62 -6.88 3.35
C GLU A 33 18.70 -6.31 2.28
N THR A 34 18.36 -7.12 1.28
CA THR A 34 17.40 -6.72 0.25
C THR A 34 16.04 -6.51 0.90
N VAL A 35 15.47 -5.32 0.77
CA VAL A 35 14.11 -4.99 1.24
C VAL A 35 13.26 -4.60 0.04
N ALA A 36 12.20 -5.36 -0.22
CA ALA A 36 11.31 -5.12 -1.35
C ALA A 36 9.87 -5.53 -1.02
N MET A 37 8.90 -4.89 -1.68
CA MET A 37 7.53 -5.39 -1.69
C MET A 37 7.49 -6.75 -2.39
N VAL A 38 6.82 -7.73 -1.81
CA VAL A 38 6.55 -9.00 -2.49
C VAL A 38 5.54 -8.76 -3.60
N ALA A 39 6.03 -8.73 -4.84
CA ALA A 39 5.21 -8.53 -6.02
C ALA A 39 4.44 -9.80 -6.40
N THR A 40 3.40 -9.64 -7.22
CA THR A 40 2.74 -10.77 -7.87
C THR A 40 3.69 -11.36 -8.91
N GLU A 41 3.85 -12.66 -8.89
CA GLU A 41 4.72 -13.42 -9.79
C GLU A 41 3.93 -14.08 -10.93
N GLY A 42 4.65 -14.63 -11.92
CA GLY A 42 4.07 -15.35 -13.05
C GLY A 42 3.20 -14.45 -13.93
N GLU A 43 2.13 -15.03 -14.47
CA GLU A 43 1.20 -14.34 -15.39
C GLU A 43 0.59 -13.09 -14.78
N GLY A 44 0.27 -13.11 -13.48
CA GLY A 44 -0.32 -11.97 -12.77
C GLY A 44 0.55 -10.72 -12.74
N SER A 45 1.86 -10.83 -12.96
CA SER A 45 2.78 -9.69 -13.02
C SER A 45 2.53 -8.77 -14.23
N ALA A 46 1.90 -9.26 -15.28
CA ALA A 46 1.52 -8.50 -16.47
C ALA A 46 0.20 -7.73 -16.31
N TYR A 47 -0.58 -8.01 -15.27
CA TYR A 47 -1.91 -7.44 -15.05
C TYR A 47 -1.96 -6.57 -13.78
N TRP A 48 -3.19 -6.27 -13.31
CA TRP A 48 -3.45 -5.50 -12.09
C TRP A 48 -4.25 -6.35 -11.09
N PRO A 49 -3.65 -7.43 -10.51
CA PRO A 49 -4.39 -8.51 -9.86
C PRO A 49 -4.86 -8.22 -8.44
N ARG A 50 -4.50 -7.07 -7.88
CA ARG A 50 -4.81 -6.70 -6.48
C ARG A 50 -4.77 -5.20 -6.28
N TRP A 51 -5.07 -4.75 -5.06
CA TRP A 51 -4.90 -3.38 -4.62
C TRP A 51 -3.53 -2.83 -5.02
N ARG A 52 -3.53 -1.72 -5.79
CA ARG A 52 -2.34 -1.04 -6.31
C ARG A 52 -1.46 -1.88 -7.24
N GLY A 53 -2.04 -2.86 -7.92
CA GLY A 53 -1.40 -3.60 -9.00
C GLY A 53 -0.41 -4.69 -8.58
N PRO A 54 0.37 -5.23 -9.53
CA PRO A 54 1.23 -6.38 -9.27
C PRO A 54 2.31 -6.08 -8.22
N SER A 55 2.84 -4.87 -8.21
CA SER A 55 3.79 -4.42 -7.17
C SER A 55 3.12 -4.14 -5.82
N GLY A 56 1.80 -3.92 -5.77
CA GLY A 56 1.09 -3.40 -4.59
C GLY A 56 1.41 -1.93 -4.27
N GLN A 57 2.08 -1.20 -5.18
CA GLN A 57 2.59 0.14 -4.92
C GLN A 57 2.08 1.21 -5.89
N GLY A 58 1.16 0.85 -6.80
CA GLY A 58 0.60 1.78 -7.78
C GLY A 58 1.54 2.08 -8.96
N LEU A 59 2.46 1.17 -9.24
CA LEU A 59 3.41 1.29 -10.35
C LEU A 59 2.89 0.50 -11.55
N ALA A 60 2.76 1.16 -12.70
CA ALA A 60 2.38 0.52 -13.95
C ALA A 60 3.49 -0.37 -14.49
N VAL A 61 3.10 -1.41 -15.20
CA VAL A 61 3.99 -2.25 -16.00
C VAL A 61 3.92 -1.81 -17.46
N GLY A 62 5.04 -1.76 -18.15
CA GLY A 62 5.12 -1.30 -19.53
C GLY A 62 5.06 0.22 -19.66
N SER A 63 4.70 0.69 -20.84
CA SER A 63 4.70 2.12 -21.20
C SER A 63 3.55 2.47 -22.15
N GLY A 64 3.49 3.71 -22.60
CA GLY A 64 2.49 4.19 -23.58
C GLY A 64 1.18 4.60 -22.96
N TYR A 65 1.16 4.90 -21.67
CA TYR A 65 -0.04 5.39 -20.98
C TYR A 65 -0.38 6.82 -21.42
N PRO A 66 -1.66 7.12 -21.70
CA PRO A 66 -2.06 8.49 -22.06
C PRO A 66 -1.84 9.43 -20.87
N ASP A 67 -1.34 10.62 -21.15
CA ASP A 67 -1.26 11.72 -20.17
C ASP A 67 -2.33 12.79 -20.43
N ALA A 68 -3.13 12.64 -21.49
CA ALA A 68 -4.20 13.54 -21.88
C ALA A 68 -5.51 12.78 -22.11
N TRP A 69 -6.57 13.20 -21.44
CA TRP A 69 -7.94 12.73 -21.65
C TRP A 69 -8.97 13.74 -21.13
N SER A 70 -10.20 13.52 -21.50
CA SER A 70 -11.37 14.21 -20.94
C SER A 70 -12.53 13.21 -20.79
N ALA A 71 -13.71 13.69 -20.43
CA ALA A 71 -14.92 12.87 -20.39
C ALA A 71 -15.27 12.22 -21.75
N LYS A 72 -14.69 12.74 -22.88
CA LYS A 72 -14.94 12.26 -24.25
C LYS A 72 -13.65 11.85 -24.98
N GLN A 73 -12.54 12.51 -24.72
CA GLN A 73 -11.28 12.25 -25.42
C GLN A 73 -10.55 11.05 -24.79
N ASN A 74 -10.04 10.14 -25.62
CA ASN A 74 -9.31 8.94 -25.21
C ASN A 74 -10.12 7.95 -24.37
N VAL A 75 -11.44 8.10 -24.28
CA VAL A 75 -12.34 7.11 -23.70
C VAL A 75 -12.59 6.01 -24.73
N LYS A 76 -12.16 4.78 -24.43
CA LYS A 76 -12.40 3.61 -25.27
C LYS A 76 -13.81 3.08 -25.10
N TRP A 77 -14.25 3.03 -23.85
CA TRP A 77 -15.61 2.66 -23.46
C TRP A 77 -15.92 3.16 -22.04
N ARG A 78 -17.20 3.26 -21.75
CA ARG A 78 -17.74 3.49 -20.41
C ARG A 78 -18.98 2.63 -20.22
N THR A 79 -19.18 2.15 -19.02
CA THR A 79 -20.32 1.29 -18.68
C THR A 79 -20.80 1.57 -17.25
N ALA A 80 -22.11 1.44 -17.04
CA ALA A 80 -22.70 1.57 -15.72
C ALA A 80 -22.25 0.44 -14.80
N VAL A 81 -21.96 0.76 -13.54
CA VAL A 81 -21.66 -0.21 -12.49
C VAL A 81 -22.88 -0.32 -11.56
N PRO A 82 -23.49 -1.49 -11.45
CA PRO A 82 -24.60 -1.70 -10.54
C PRO A 82 -24.23 -1.47 -9.07
N GLY A 83 -25.12 -0.88 -8.27
CA GLY A 83 -24.92 -0.64 -6.85
C GLY A 83 -23.90 0.46 -6.52
N ARG A 84 -23.35 0.44 -5.30
CA ARG A 84 -22.36 1.39 -4.80
C ARG A 84 -21.09 0.68 -4.36
N GLY A 85 -19.95 1.33 -4.58
CA GLY A 85 -18.67 0.82 -4.10
C GLY A 85 -17.51 1.72 -4.47
N HIS A 86 -16.41 1.57 -3.74
CA HIS A 86 -15.19 2.34 -3.94
C HIS A 86 -13.97 1.45 -4.18
N SER A 87 -14.18 0.13 -4.41
CA SER A 87 -13.09 -0.76 -4.78
C SER A 87 -12.42 -0.30 -6.06
N SER A 88 -11.11 -0.36 -6.11
CA SER A 88 -10.36 -0.16 -7.35
C SER A 88 -10.60 -1.30 -8.33
N PRO A 89 -10.49 -1.06 -9.64
CA PRO A 89 -10.55 -2.14 -10.61
C PRO A 89 -9.37 -3.11 -10.42
N VAL A 90 -9.68 -4.41 -10.51
CA VAL A 90 -8.70 -5.49 -10.60
C VAL A 90 -8.79 -6.07 -11.99
N VAL A 91 -7.64 -6.24 -12.66
CA VAL A 91 -7.58 -6.66 -14.05
C VAL A 91 -6.77 -7.95 -14.16
N TRP A 92 -7.33 -8.94 -14.84
CA TRP A 92 -6.64 -10.16 -15.22
C TRP A 92 -7.11 -10.61 -16.61
N ALA A 93 -6.17 -10.78 -17.53
CA ALA A 93 -6.45 -11.13 -18.93
C ALA A 93 -7.53 -10.21 -19.55
N ASP A 94 -8.67 -10.75 -19.97
CA ASP A 94 -9.79 -10.00 -20.53
C ASP A 94 -10.91 -9.69 -19.52
N ARG A 95 -10.65 -9.80 -18.23
CA ARG A 95 -11.60 -9.53 -17.15
C ARG A 95 -11.20 -8.32 -16.31
N ILE A 96 -12.22 -7.58 -15.86
CA ILE A 96 -12.10 -6.55 -14.82
C ILE A 96 -13.06 -6.93 -13.70
N PHE A 97 -12.57 -6.96 -12.47
CA PHE A 97 -13.37 -7.28 -11.30
C PHE A 97 -13.53 -6.05 -10.40
N LEU A 98 -14.73 -5.88 -9.87
CA LEU A 98 -15.09 -4.89 -8.86
C LEU A 98 -15.89 -5.55 -7.74
N THR A 99 -15.90 -4.94 -6.56
CA THR A 99 -16.91 -5.22 -5.54
C THR A 99 -18.02 -4.18 -5.61
N THR A 100 -19.24 -4.55 -5.27
CA THR A 100 -20.39 -3.63 -5.19
C THR A 100 -21.29 -3.99 -4.03
N ALA A 101 -22.07 -3.03 -3.55
CA ALA A 101 -23.11 -3.24 -2.56
C ALA A 101 -24.40 -2.56 -2.99
N HIS A 102 -25.53 -3.19 -2.70
CA HIS A 102 -26.86 -2.72 -3.07
C HIS A 102 -27.64 -2.26 -1.86
N GLU A 103 -28.67 -1.45 -2.05
CA GLU A 103 -29.52 -0.91 -0.99
C GLU A 103 -30.28 -2.01 -0.22
N ASP A 104 -30.55 -3.13 -0.88
CA ASP A 104 -31.20 -4.31 -0.29
C ASP A 104 -30.24 -5.17 0.59
N GLY A 105 -29.03 -4.67 0.86
CA GLY A 105 -28.03 -5.33 1.68
C GLY A 105 -27.16 -6.35 0.95
N ARG A 106 -27.36 -6.60 -0.35
CA ARG A 106 -26.46 -7.46 -1.13
C ARG A 106 -25.08 -6.84 -1.23
N ALA A 107 -24.05 -7.69 -1.10
CA ALA A 107 -22.68 -7.38 -1.45
C ALA A 107 -22.19 -8.40 -2.47
N SER A 108 -21.58 -7.93 -3.55
CA SER A 108 -21.34 -8.75 -4.74
C SER A 108 -19.96 -8.48 -5.34
N VAL A 109 -19.44 -9.48 -6.05
CA VAL A 109 -18.34 -9.32 -7.01
C VAL A 109 -18.93 -9.20 -8.40
N LEU A 110 -18.47 -8.21 -9.16
CA LEU A 110 -18.83 -8.00 -10.57
C LEU A 110 -17.65 -8.36 -11.45
N ALA A 111 -17.92 -8.96 -12.62
CA ALA A 111 -16.93 -9.09 -13.68
C ALA A 111 -17.39 -8.40 -14.95
N PHE A 112 -16.47 -7.67 -15.56
CA PHE A 112 -16.67 -6.98 -16.83
C PHE A 112 -15.67 -7.50 -17.87
N ARG A 113 -16.08 -7.53 -19.14
CA ARG A 113 -15.17 -7.77 -20.26
C ARG A 113 -14.26 -6.58 -20.45
N ARG A 114 -12.96 -6.79 -20.39
CA ARG A 114 -11.96 -5.71 -20.44
C ARG A 114 -11.95 -4.97 -21.77
N SER A 115 -12.21 -5.64 -22.89
CA SER A 115 -12.14 -5.04 -24.22
C SER A 115 -13.22 -3.99 -24.49
N GLU A 116 -14.42 -4.15 -23.93
CA GLU A 116 -15.61 -3.36 -24.27
C GLU A 116 -16.46 -2.89 -23.07
N GLY A 117 -16.11 -3.33 -21.84
CA GLY A 117 -16.80 -2.93 -20.62
C GLY A 117 -18.13 -3.64 -20.35
N THR A 118 -18.51 -4.67 -21.12
CA THR A 118 -19.75 -5.42 -20.90
C THR A 118 -19.73 -6.15 -19.56
N LEU A 119 -20.78 -6.01 -18.75
CA LEU A 119 -20.97 -6.79 -17.53
C LEU A 119 -21.20 -8.27 -17.93
N LEU A 120 -20.38 -9.16 -17.39
CA LEU A 120 -20.43 -10.60 -17.68
C LEU A 120 -21.28 -11.33 -16.65
N TRP A 121 -21.08 -11.02 -15.38
CA TRP A 121 -21.82 -11.63 -14.28
C TRP A 121 -21.70 -10.79 -12.99
N GLU A 122 -22.64 -11.05 -12.09
CA GLU A 122 -22.65 -10.60 -10.70
C GLU A 122 -22.75 -11.82 -9.79
N ALA A 123 -21.75 -12.01 -8.93
CA ALA A 123 -21.74 -13.07 -7.92
C ALA A 123 -22.08 -12.47 -6.55
N VAL A 124 -23.22 -12.85 -6.01
CA VAL A 124 -23.78 -12.28 -4.78
C VAL A 124 -23.35 -13.10 -3.58
N GLY A 125 -22.82 -12.43 -2.55
CA GLY A 125 -22.55 -13.05 -1.25
C GLY A 125 -23.83 -13.46 -0.52
N PRO A 126 -23.77 -14.43 0.40
CA PRO A 126 -24.97 -14.98 1.06
C PRO A 126 -25.56 -14.04 2.13
N ASP A 127 -24.77 -13.19 2.74
CA ASP A 127 -25.20 -12.31 3.83
C ASP A 127 -25.88 -11.03 3.32
N ARG A 128 -27.06 -10.72 3.86
CA ARG A 128 -27.91 -9.56 3.51
C ARG A 128 -28.04 -8.53 4.63
N THR A 129 -27.36 -8.72 5.76
CA THR A 129 -27.48 -7.82 6.92
C THR A 129 -27.10 -6.40 6.53
N PRO A 130 -27.97 -5.40 6.73
CA PRO A 130 -27.61 -4.01 6.52
C PRO A 130 -26.47 -3.58 7.45
N GLU A 131 -25.56 -2.75 6.95
CA GLU A 131 -24.45 -2.23 7.72
C GLU A 131 -24.28 -0.74 7.42
N HIS A 132 -24.02 0.04 8.46
CA HIS A 132 -23.74 1.47 8.32
C HIS A 132 -22.29 1.70 7.90
N THR A 133 -22.09 2.61 6.98
CA THR A 133 -20.75 3.07 6.57
C THR A 133 -20.69 4.59 6.52
N HIS A 134 -19.51 5.15 6.72
CA HIS A 134 -19.27 6.58 6.51
C HIS A 134 -19.55 6.97 5.04
N ARG A 135 -19.99 8.22 4.78
CA ARG A 135 -20.35 8.71 3.44
C ARG A 135 -19.25 8.51 2.35
N LYS A 136 -17.98 8.50 2.74
CA LYS A 136 -16.81 8.23 1.86
C LYS A 136 -16.38 6.75 1.89
N ASN A 137 -17.15 5.89 2.55
CA ASN A 137 -16.95 4.46 2.59
C ASN A 137 -18.18 3.73 2.03
N SER A 138 -18.04 2.45 1.78
CA SER A 138 -19.15 1.55 1.42
C SER A 138 -18.79 0.14 1.84
N LEU A 139 -19.76 -0.76 1.88
CA LEU A 139 -19.54 -2.19 2.10
C LEU A 139 -18.63 -2.82 1.02
N ALA A 140 -18.46 -2.12 -0.09
CA ALA A 140 -17.64 -2.52 -1.23
C ALA A 140 -16.47 -1.55 -1.48
N SER A 141 -15.82 -1.07 -0.40
CA SER A 141 -14.59 -0.27 -0.51
C SER A 141 -13.35 -1.13 -0.66
N ALA A 142 -13.31 -2.29 -0.03
CA ALA A 142 -12.20 -3.23 -0.17
C ALA A 142 -12.06 -3.67 -1.63
N THR A 143 -10.86 -3.51 -2.18
CA THR A 143 -10.51 -3.96 -3.53
C THR A 143 -10.28 -5.46 -3.50
N PRO A 144 -10.87 -6.24 -4.41
CA PRO A 144 -10.63 -7.67 -4.49
C PRO A 144 -9.18 -7.99 -4.91
N SER A 145 -8.78 -9.24 -4.79
CA SER A 145 -7.55 -9.77 -5.37
C SER A 145 -7.82 -11.04 -6.15
N THR A 146 -6.91 -11.43 -7.06
CA THR A 146 -7.07 -12.65 -7.86
C THR A 146 -5.72 -13.32 -8.12
N ASP A 147 -5.76 -14.65 -8.26
CA ASP A 147 -4.65 -15.50 -8.69
C ASP A 147 -4.81 -16.00 -10.14
N GLY A 148 -5.82 -15.50 -10.86
CA GLY A 148 -6.18 -15.95 -12.21
C GLY A 148 -7.12 -17.16 -12.24
N ARG A 149 -7.52 -17.68 -11.08
CA ARG A 149 -8.50 -18.78 -10.91
C ARG A 149 -9.70 -18.35 -10.09
N LEU A 150 -9.44 -17.72 -8.95
CA LEU A 150 -10.45 -17.19 -8.05
C LEU A 150 -10.27 -15.70 -7.87
N VAL A 151 -11.37 -15.03 -7.58
CA VAL A 151 -11.43 -13.63 -7.15
C VAL A 151 -11.82 -13.61 -5.69
N TYR A 152 -11.01 -12.99 -4.86
CA TYR A 152 -11.17 -12.92 -3.41
C TYR A 152 -11.63 -11.53 -2.99
N ALA A 153 -12.79 -11.43 -2.37
CA ALA A 153 -13.36 -10.18 -1.89
C ALA A 153 -13.58 -10.21 -0.38
N SER A 154 -13.46 -9.04 0.24
CA SER A 154 -13.77 -8.81 1.66
C SER A 154 -14.89 -7.78 1.77
N PHE A 155 -15.92 -8.12 2.54
CA PHE A 155 -17.10 -7.30 2.76
C PHE A 155 -17.34 -6.99 4.25
N GLY A 156 -16.27 -6.89 5.02
CA GLY A 156 -16.35 -6.59 6.45
C GLY A 156 -17.16 -7.62 7.20
N ASN A 157 -18.24 -7.18 7.87
CA ASN A 157 -19.15 -8.04 8.65
C ASN A 157 -19.78 -9.17 7.82
N LYS A 158 -19.88 -9.00 6.50
CA LYS A 158 -20.38 -10.04 5.59
C LYS A 158 -19.34 -11.10 5.24
N GLY A 159 -18.10 -10.93 5.73
CA GLY A 159 -17.03 -11.90 5.58
C GLY A 159 -16.28 -11.85 4.26
N LEU A 160 -15.62 -12.97 3.96
CA LEU A 160 -14.85 -13.20 2.75
C LEU A 160 -15.65 -14.00 1.74
N LEU A 161 -15.48 -13.68 0.46
CA LEU A 161 -16.11 -14.37 -0.65
C LEU A 161 -15.04 -14.70 -1.70
N ALA A 162 -14.96 -15.96 -2.13
CA ALA A 162 -14.19 -16.35 -3.29
C ALA A 162 -15.12 -16.83 -4.41
N VAL A 163 -14.84 -16.33 -5.61
CA VAL A 163 -15.67 -16.57 -6.81
C VAL A 163 -14.76 -17.03 -7.95
N ASP A 164 -15.16 -18.01 -8.73
CA ASP A 164 -14.44 -18.39 -9.94
C ASP A 164 -14.66 -17.38 -11.08
N PHE A 165 -13.92 -17.53 -12.18
CA PHE A 165 -14.01 -16.60 -13.32
C PHE A 165 -15.32 -16.73 -14.12
N ASP A 166 -16.15 -17.74 -13.83
CA ASP A 166 -17.49 -17.91 -14.39
C ASP A 166 -18.60 -17.34 -13.48
N GLY A 167 -18.22 -16.77 -12.32
CA GLY A 167 -19.16 -16.16 -11.36
C GLY A 167 -19.75 -17.14 -10.34
N ARG A 168 -19.24 -18.38 -10.24
CA ARG A 168 -19.71 -19.33 -9.24
C ARG A 168 -18.98 -19.08 -7.92
N VAL A 169 -19.72 -19.04 -6.82
CA VAL A 169 -19.13 -18.94 -5.48
C VAL A 169 -18.40 -20.25 -5.17
N ALA A 170 -17.08 -20.14 -5.00
CA ALA A 170 -16.23 -21.26 -4.60
C ALA A 170 -16.32 -21.50 -3.09
N TRP A 171 -16.26 -20.44 -2.30
CA TRP A 171 -16.44 -20.48 -0.85
C TRP A 171 -16.82 -19.12 -0.28
N HIS A 172 -17.44 -19.14 0.91
CA HIS A 172 -17.72 -17.99 1.73
C HIS A 172 -17.26 -18.27 3.17
N ARG A 173 -16.69 -17.26 3.84
CA ARG A 173 -16.24 -17.37 5.23
C ARG A 173 -16.70 -16.16 6.03
N SER A 174 -17.54 -16.38 7.04
CA SER A 174 -17.86 -15.35 8.03
C SER A 174 -16.64 -15.06 8.90
N LEU A 175 -16.39 -13.80 9.19
CA LEU A 175 -15.32 -13.33 10.07
C LEU A 175 -15.83 -12.86 11.44
N GLY A 176 -17.15 -12.84 11.65
CA GLY A 176 -17.84 -12.28 12.81
C GLY A 176 -18.27 -10.83 12.58
N SER A 177 -18.78 -10.21 13.63
CA SER A 177 -19.23 -8.81 13.60
C SER A 177 -18.11 -7.87 14.01
N PHE A 178 -18.02 -6.73 13.34
CA PHE A 178 -17.00 -5.70 13.59
C PHE A 178 -17.66 -4.40 14.03
N ASP A 179 -17.31 -3.90 15.20
CA ASP A 179 -17.68 -2.54 15.63
C ASP A 179 -16.61 -1.55 15.14
N ASN A 180 -16.77 -1.11 13.89
CA ASN A 180 -15.97 -0.04 13.30
C ASN A 180 -16.89 1.10 12.85
N TYR A 181 -16.81 2.26 13.51
CA TYR A 181 -17.75 3.38 13.36
C TYR A 181 -17.83 3.98 11.94
N HIS A 182 -16.85 3.73 11.07
CA HIS A 182 -16.88 4.14 9.67
C HIS A 182 -17.08 2.97 8.71
N GLY A 183 -17.29 1.75 9.21
CA GLY A 183 -17.29 0.53 8.42
C GLY A 183 -15.87 0.07 8.06
N THR A 184 -15.77 -1.10 7.47
CA THR A 184 -14.49 -1.72 7.09
C THR A 184 -14.07 -1.30 5.68
N ALA A 185 -12.76 -1.32 5.36
CA ALA A 185 -12.26 -0.97 4.03
C ALA A 185 -10.97 -1.70 3.61
N GLY A 186 -10.27 -2.37 4.52
CA GLY A 186 -9.02 -3.07 4.23
C GLY A 186 -9.19 -4.14 3.15
N SER A 187 -8.37 -4.10 2.11
CA SER A 187 -8.38 -5.08 1.04
C SER A 187 -7.69 -6.37 1.46
N PRO A 188 -8.13 -7.55 0.99
CA PRO A 188 -7.45 -8.80 1.26
C PRO A 188 -6.11 -8.86 0.51
N LEU A 189 -5.06 -9.28 1.19
CA LEU A 189 -3.76 -9.56 0.59
C LEU A 189 -3.70 -11.04 0.20
N LEU A 190 -3.59 -11.32 -1.08
CA LEU A 190 -3.23 -12.64 -1.55
C LEU A 190 -1.71 -12.79 -1.52
N TYR A 191 -1.22 -13.66 -0.64
CA TYR A 191 0.19 -13.98 -0.48
C TYR A 191 0.40 -15.49 -0.68
N ARG A 192 0.96 -15.87 -1.83
CA ARG A 192 1.10 -17.28 -2.24
C ARG A 192 -0.26 -18.01 -2.20
N ASP A 193 -0.36 -19.03 -1.34
CA ASP A 193 -1.56 -19.85 -1.11
C ASP A 193 -2.47 -19.32 0.01
N ARG A 194 -2.19 -18.11 0.56
CA ARG A 194 -2.87 -17.53 1.72
C ARG A 194 -3.60 -16.25 1.37
N LEU A 195 -4.81 -16.14 1.85
CA LEU A 195 -5.55 -14.89 1.88
C LEU A 195 -5.43 -14.27 3.27
N ILE A 196 -4.74 -13.13 3.37
CA ILE A 196 -4.47 -12.44 4.63
C ILE A 196 -5.35 -11.21 4.73
N VAL A 197 -6.02 -11.07 5.86
CA VAL A 197 -6.84 -9.92 6.20
C VAL A 197 -6.53 -9.43 7.60
N TYR A 198 -6.66 -8.13 7.84
CA TYR A 198 -6.72 -7.64 9.20
C TYR A 198 -7.98 -6.78 9.38
N GLN A 199 -8.52 -6.82 10.57
CA GLN A 199 -9.70 -6.09 10.97
C GLN A 199 -9.46 -5.47 12.33
N ASP A 200 -9.08 -4.20 12.34
CA ASP A 200 -9.00 -3.41 13.56
C ASP A 200 -10.37 -2.83 13.86
N HIS A 201 -10.98 -3.27 14.97
CA HIS A 201 -12.30 -2.88 15.41
C HIS A 201 -12.44 -3.03 16.93
N ARG A 202 -13.45 -2.41 17.53
CA ARG A 202 -13.74 -2.60 18.95
C ARG A 202 -14.21 -4.02 19.22
N GLY A 203 -13.73 -4.60 20.30
CA GLY A 203 -14.19 -5.91 20.77
C GLY A 203 -13.50 -7.11 20.16
N GLY A 204 -12.31 -6.96 19.53
CA GLY A 204 -11.53 -8.13 19.12
C GLY A 204 -10.80 -8.00 17.80
N ALA A 205 -10.04 -6.91 17.64
CA ALA A 205 -9.18 -6.68 16.49
C ALA A 205 -8.24 -7.88 16.22
N PHE A 206 -7.99 -8.17 14.96
CA PHE A 206 -7.15 -9.30 14.56
C PHE A 206 -6.48 -9.12 13.20
N VAL A 207 -5.43 -9.90 12.98
CA VAL A 207 -4.91 -10.29 11.67
C VAL A 207 -5.08 -11.80 11.51
N ALA A 208 -5.48 -12.26 10.33
CA ALA A 208 -5.71 -13.69 10.09
C ALA A 208 -5.32 -14.09 8.66
N ALA A 209 -4.96 -15.36 8.49
CA ALA A 209 -4.76 -15.98 7.18
C ALA A 209 -5.71 -17.15 7.00
N PHE A 210 -6.15 -17.30 5.75
CA PHE A 210 -7.01 -18.37 5.28
C PHE A 210 -6.33 -19.06 4.09
N ASP A 211 -6.54 -20.35 3.94
CA ASP A 211 -6.20 -21.05 2.70
C ASP A 211 -7.00 -20.43 1.54
N ALA A 212 -6.30 -19.90 0.55
CA ALA A 212 -6.97 -19.15 -0.52
C ALA A 212 -7.92 -20.04 -1.34
N ARG A 213 -7.61 -21.32 -1.51
CA ARG A 213 -8.41 -22.26 -2.32
C ARG A 213 -9.69 -22.70 -1.61
N THR A 214 -9.66 -22.88 -0.27
CA THR A 214 -10.77 -23.48 0.49
C THR A 214 -11.47 -22.51 1.45
N GLY A 215 -10.84 -21.37 1.77
CA GLY A 215 -11.30 -20.43 2.80
C GLY A 215 -11.14 -20.96 4.23
N GLU A 216 -10.45 -22.10 4.45
CA GLU A 216 -10.21 -22.61 5.80
C GLU A 216 -9.22 -21.74 6.57
N PRO A 217 -9.48 -21.44 7.86
CA PRO A 217 -8.58 -20.63 8.66
C PRO A 217 -7.26 -21.36 8.91
N LEU A 218 -6.16 -20.66 8.67
CA LEU A 218 -4.80 -21.17 8.94
C LEU A 218 -4.28 -20.68 10.29
N TRP A 219 -4.44 -19.38 10.56
CA TRP A 219 -4.08 -18.78 11.84
C TRP A 219 -4.86 -17.46 12.04
N ARG A 220 -4.99 -17.06 13.31
CA ARG A 220 -5.57 -15.77 13.73
C ARG A 220 -4.80 -15.24 14.93
N THR A 221 -4.34 -14.00 14.84
CA THR A 221 -3.59 -13.31 15.89
C THR A 221 -4.35 -12.09 16.35
N ALA A 222 -4.60 -11.98 17.64
CA ALA A 222 -5.26 -10.82 18.24
C ALA A 222 -4.38 -9.56 18.11
N ARG A 223 -5.01 -8.41 17.99
CA ARG A 223 -4.37 -7.09 17.90
C ARG A 223 -4.96 -6.15 18.94
N GLU A 224 -4.14 -5.26 19.44
CA GLU A 224 -4.57 -4.17 20.32
C GLU A 224 -4.89 -2.91 19.49
N ALA A 225 -6.09 -2.86 18.93
CA ALA A 225 -6.56 -1.73 18.12
C ALA A 225 -8.08 -1.65 18.18
N THR A 226 -8.62 -0.47 17.92
CA THR A 226 -10.07 -0.23 17.89
C THR A 226 -10.59 0.18 16.53
N VAL A 227 -9.71 0.65 15.64
CA VAL A 227 -10.04 1.03 14.26
C VAL A 227 -8.83 0.92 13.35
N GLY A 228 -9.08 0.63 12.05
CA GLY A 228 -8.07 0.60 10.99
C GLY A 228 -8.72 0.28 9.65
N TRP A 229 -8.14 0.82 8.57
CA TRP A 229 -8.70 0.68 7.21
C TRP A 229 -7.65 0.38 6.14
N GLY A 230 -6.38 0.32 6.48
CA GLY A 230 -5.31 0.04 5.54
C GLY A 230 -5.36 -1.40 4.99
N THR A 231 -4.48 -1.70 4.08
CA THR A 231 -4.30 -3.03 3.50
C THR A 231 -2.97 -3.61 4.00
N PRO A 232 -2.91 -4.87 4.45
CA PRO A 232 -1.65 -5.51 4.80
C PRO A 232 -0.77 -5.66 3.57
N VAL A 233 0.56 -5.61 3.75
CA VAL A 233 1.52 -5.83 2.67
C VAL A 233 2.51 -6.93 3.03
N ALA A 234 2.98 -7.66 2.02
CA ALA A 234 4.06 -8.62 2.19
C ALA A 234 5.39 -7.97 1.78
N VAL A 235 6.38 -8.05 2.64
CA VAL A 235 7.70 -7.44 2.49
C VAL A 235 8.77 -8.52 2.53
N ARG A 236 9.64 -8.58 1.52
CA ARG A 236 10.85 -9.38 1.51
C ARG A 236 11.94 -8.66 2.31
N VAL A 237 12.52 -9.34 3.28
CA VAL A 237 13.65 -8.86 4.08
C VAL A 237 14.74 -9.93 4.06
N GLY A 238 15.77 -9.71 3.26
CA GLY A 238 16.78 -10.74 2.99
C GLY A 238 16.13 -11.97 2.32
N ASP A 239 16.19 -13.10 2.98
CA ASP A 239 15.65 -14.39 2.52
C ASP A 239 14.25 -14.72 3.07
N ARG A 240 13.70 -13.88 3.94
CA ARG A 240 12.38 -14.09 4.57
C ARG A 240 11.36 -13.07 4.12
N ASP A 241 10.08 -13.46 4.22
CA ASP A 241 8.94 -12.57 4.00
C ASP A 241 8.28 -12.22 5.34
N GLU A 242 7.77 -10.99 5.44
CA GLU A 242 7.06 -10.47 6.60
C GLU A 242 5.74 -9.85 6.15
N ILE A 243 4.65 -10.06 6.91
CA ILE A 243 3.38 -9.36 6.67
C ILE A 243 3.35 -8.12 7.54
N VAL A 244 3.39 -6.95 6.92
CA VAL A 244 3.40 -5.66 7.60
C VAL A 244 2.01 -5.06 7.60
N VAL A 245 1.52 -4.69 8.78
CA VAL A 245 0.26 -3.99 9.01
C VAL A 245 0.56 -2.64 9.65
N SER A 246 0.19 -1.55 8.96
CA SER A 246 0.18 -0.21 9.52
C SER A 246 -1.20 0.03 10.14
N GLY A 247 -1.29 -0.05 11.45
CA GLY A 247 -2.53 0.05 12.22
C GLY A 247 -2.51 1.19 13.24
N GLN A 248 -3.57 1.26 14.05
CA GLN A 248 -3.71 2.24 15.11
C GLN A 248 -2.52 2.20 16.07
N HIS A 249 -1.90 3.36 16.29
CA HIS A 249 -0.76 3.61 17.20
C HIS A 249 0.55 2.94 16.79
N ARG A 250 0.54 1.85 16.00
CA ARG A 250 1.75 1.10 15.66
C ARG A 250 1.75 0.44 14.29
N VAL A 251 2.93 0.20 13.78
CA VAL A 251 3.21 -0.71 12.67
C VAL A 251 3.68 -2.04 13.25
N THR A 252 3.11 -3.14 12.79
CA THR A 252 3.45 -4.48 13.27
C THR A 252 3.75 -5.41 12.11
N ALA A 253 4.80 -6.21 12.22
CA ALA A 253 5.13 -7.28 11.28
C ALA A 253 4.83 -8.65 11.85
N TYR A 254 4.33 -9.54 11.00
CA TYR A 254 3.95 -10.90 11.35
C TYR A 254 4.63 -11.91 10.45
N GLU A 255 4.92 -13.08 11.00
CA GLU A 255 5.39 -14.24 10.26
C GLU A 255 4.26 -14.78 9.38
N PRO A 256 4.44 -14.88 8.05
CA PRO A 256 3.35 -15.28 7.14
C PRO A 256 2.81 -16.68 7.41
N ALA A 257 3.65 -17.60 7.92
CA ALA A 257 3.29 -18.99 8.14
C ALA A 257 2.41 -19.21 9.36
N THR A 258 2.61 -18.44 10.42
CA THR A 258 2.03 -18.68 11.75
C THR A 258 1.23 -17.51 12.32
N GLY A 259 1.37 -16.30 11.75
CA GLY A 259 0.80 -15.08 12.30
C GLY A 259 1.50 -14.57 13.58
N ARG A 260 2.63 -15.16 13.97
CA ARG A 260 3.40 -14.72 15.13
C ARG A 260 3.95 -13.31 14.87
N GLU A 261 3.80 -12.40 15.84
CA GLU A 261 4.43 -11.07 15.78
C GLU A 261 5.96 -11.22 15.72
N LEU A 262 6.57 -10.54 14.77
CA LEU A 262 8.02 -10.48 14.60
C LEU A 262 8.59 -9.24 15.29
N TRP A 263 8.11 -8.07 14.89
CA TRP A 263 8.51 -6.78 15.44
C TRP A 263 7.36 -5.76 15.37
N ARG A 264 7.50 -4.70 16.14
CA ARG A 264 6.61 -3.54 16.11
C ARG A 264 7.36 -2.24 16.26
N VAL A 265 6.77 -1.17 15.70
CA VAL A 265 7.20 0.23 15.84
C VAL A 265 6.00 1.06 16.25
N ASP A 266 6.09 1.77 17.36
CA ASP A 266 5.08 2.72 17.82
C ASP A 266 5.25 4.09 17.13
N GLY A 267 4.16 4.86 17.03
CA GLY A 267 4.22 6.24 16.55
C GLY A 267 3.17 6.65 15.52
N ASN A 268 2.34 5.72 15.05
CA ASN A 268 1.14 6.06 14.29
C ASN A 268 0.10 6.78 15.14
N THR A 269 -0.82 7.51 14.49
CA THR A 269 -1.98 8.13 15.15
C THR A 269 -3.12 7.12 15.38
N GLY A 270 -4.25 7.63 15.88
CA GLY A 270 -5.45 6.83 16.15
C GLY A 270 -6.22 6.36 14.90
N GLU A 271 -6.02 7.00 13.74
CA GLU A 271 -6.72 6.65 12.50
C GLU A 271 -5.70 6.40 11.38
N VAL A 272 -5.64 5.18 10.86
CA VAL A 272 -4.68 4.78 9.81
C VAL A 272 -5.43 4.17 8.63
N ILE A 273 -5.29 4.81 7.46
CA ILE A 273 -5.90 4.39 6.20
C ILE A 273 -4.83 4.04 5.15
N PRO A 274 -3.74 4.84 5.01
CA PRO A 274 -2.75 4.60 3.96
C PRO A 274 -2.08 3.23 4.08
N THR A 275 -1.97 2.55 2.95
CA THR A 275 -1.23 1.29 2.82
C THR A 275 0.27 1.58 2.73
N PRO A 276 1.13 0.81 3.41
CA PRO A 276 2.57 0.97 3.31
C PRO A 276 3.13 0.79 1.90
N VAL A 277 4.21 1.49 1.58
CA VAL A 277 5.04 1.24 0.39
C VAL A 277 6.47 0.92 0.80
N VAL A 278 7.22 0.24 -0.08
CA VAL A 278 8.50 -0.38 0.27
C VAL A 278 9.56 -0.08 -0.78
N GLY A 279 10.74 0.31 -0.35
CA GLY A 279 11.92 0.49 -1.22
C GLY A 279 13.06 1.17 -0.48
N HIS A 280 14.23 1.22 -1.09
CA HIS A 280 15.43 1.81 -0.49
C HIS A 280 15.79 1.26 0.90
N GLY A 281 15.52 -0.01 1.15
CA GLY A 281 15.76 -0.63 2.46
C GLY A 281 14.73 -0.27 3.55
N LEU A 282 13.62 0.38 3.20
CA LEU A 282 12.65 0.97 4.12
C LEU A 282 11.21 0.57 3.80
N VAL A 283 10.38 0.54 4.83
CA VAL A 283 8.91 0.50 4.75
C VAL A 283 8.40 1.87 5.18
N PHE A 284 7.61 2.51 4.32
CA PHE A 284 7.03 3.83 4.57
C PHE A 284 5.58 3.67 5.00
N CYS A 285 5.27 4.11 6.21
CA CYS A 285 3.96 4.03 6.83
C CYS A 285 3.46 5.44 7.16
N SER A 286 2.38 5.88 6.52
CA SER A 286 1.74 7.14 6.82
C SER A 286 0.54 6.92 7.74
N SER A 287 0.33 7.80 8.69
CA SER A 287 -0.85 7.77 9.55
C SER A 287 -1.62 9.08 9.46
N GLY A 288 -2.95 8.96 9.33
CA GLY A 288 -3.85 10.05 8.99
C GLY A 288 -3.92 11.21 9.97
N ARG A 289 -4.65 12.24 9.59
CA ARG A 289 -5.02 13.46 10.36
C ARG A 289 -3.86 14.08 11.14
N ALA A 290 -2.90 14.67 10.42
CA ALA A 290 -1.70 15.28 10.99
C ALA A 290 -0.76 14.32 11.73
N GLY A 291 -0.88 13.04 11.44
CA GLY A 291 0.05 12.03 11.93
C GLY A 291 1.34 11.98 11.13
N PRO A 292 2.33 11.25 11.63
CA PRO A 292 3.60 11.13 10.95
C PRO A 292 3.53 10.18 9.76
N THR A 293 4.50 10.36 8.86
CA THR A 293 5.03 9.30 8.01
C THR A 293 6.30 8.77 8.66
N LEU A 294 6.34 7.47 8.88
CA LEU A 294 7.47 6.74 9.42
C LEU A 294 8.19 6.01 8.30
N ALA A 295 9.51 6.12 8.23
CA ALA A 295 10.35 5.25 7.42
C ALA A 295 11.04 4.25 8.34
N ILE A 296 10.74 2.98 8.18
CA ILE A 296 11.13 1.92 9.10
C ILE A 296 12.06 0.95 8.37
N ARG A 297 13.21 0.62 8.98
CA ARG A 297 14.02 -0.53 8.56
C ARG A 297 13.29 -1.78 9.04
N PRO A 298 12.77 -2.63 8.14
CA PRO A 298 12.09 -3.85 8.55
C PRO A 298 13.08 -4.86 9.15
N GLY A 299 12.57 -5.90 9.78
CA GLY A 299 13.39 -6.88 10.50
C GLY A 299 13.50 -6.59 11.98
N GLY A 300 14.38 -7.32 12.67
CA GLY A 300 14.50 -7.24 14.12
C GLY A 300 13.50 -8.14 14.86
N ARG A 301 13.31 -7.89 16.17
CA ARG A 301 12.39 -8.67 17.02
C ARG A 301 11.83 -7.81 18.14
N GLY A 302 10.54 -7.99 18.46
CA GLY A 302 9.86 -7.27 19.53
C GLY A 302 9.72 -5.77 19.23
N ASP A 303 9.82 -4.93 20.24
CA ASP A 303 9.74 -3.49 20.09
C ASP A 303 11.06 -2.92 19.55
N VAL A 304 11.01 -2.42 18.32
CA VAL A 304 12.18 -1.83 17.63
C VAL A 304 12.02 -0.33 17.40
N THR A 305 11.10 0.32 18.08
CA THR A 305 10.79 1.74 17.91
C THR A 305 12.03 2.63 18.02
N GLY A 306 12.87 2.38 19.03
CA GLY A 306 14.07 3.19 19.29
C GLY A 306 15.24 2.96 18.33
N THR A 307 15.20 1.91 17.50
CA THR A 307 16.35 1.46 16.70
C THR A 307 16.08 1.38 15.20
N HIS A 308 14.84 1.17 14.78
CA HIS A 308 14.51 0.88 13.37
C HIS A 308 13.83 2.04 12.64
N VAL A 309 13.37 3.09 13.33
CA VAL A 309 12.88 4.29 12.66
C VAL A 309 14.06 5.05 12.06
N ALA A 310 14.15 5.05 10.71
CA ALA A 310 15.20 5.73 9.98
C ALA A 310 14.97 7.25 9.97
N TRP A 311 13.73 7.65 9.73
CA TRP A 311 13.27 9.03 9.82
C TRP A 311 11.76 9.10 10.09
N LYS A 312 11.32 10.25 10.57
CA LYS A 312 9.93 10.55 10.88
C LYS A 312 9.61 11.97 10.42
N GLU A 313 8.62 12.10 9.54
CA GLU A 313 8.08 13.40 9.14
C GLU A 313 6.69 13.60 9.75
N THR A 314 6.50 14.68 10.48
CA THR A 314 5.28 14.95 11.24
C THR A 314 4.27 15.83 10.51
N LYS A 315 4.63 16.35 9.33
CA LYS A 315 3.76 17.25 8.53
C LYS A 315 3.56 16.67 7.14
N GLY A 316 2.41 17.01 6.52
CA GLY A 316 2.15 16.68 5.11
C GLY A 316 1.74 15.23 4.84
N SER A 317 1.61 14.40 5.87
CA SER A 317 1.14 13.02 5.72
C SER A 317 -0.29 12.97 5.15
N PRO A 318 -0.60 12.04 4.24
CA PRO A 318 -1.95 11.81 3.74
C PRO A 318 -2.84 11.22 4.84
N PHE A 319 -4.15 11.52 4.79
CA PHE A 319 -5.14 10.85 5.63
C PHE A 319 -5.70 9.60 4.94
N VAL A 320 -6.14 9.72 3.69
CA VAL A 320 -6.76 8.61 2.94
C VAL A 320 -5.81 8.03 1.89
N PRO A 321 -5.21 8.79 0.97
CA PRO A 321 -4.38 8.24 -0.10
C PRO A 321 -3.12 7.56 0.43
N SER A 322 -2.76 6.42 -0.15
CA SER A 322 -1.46 5.79 0.10
C SER A 322 -0.35 6.49 -0.72
N PRO A 323 0.89 6.53 -0.25
CA PRO A 323 2.02 7.07 -1.01
C PRO A 323 2.31 6.30 -2.30
N ALA A 324 3.07 6.90 -3.24
CA ALA A 324 3.73 6.20 -4.34
C ALA A 324 5.24 6.41 -4.25
N LEU A 325 6.01 5.35 -4.48
CA LEU A 325 7.47 5.39 -4.43
C LEU A 325 8.03 5.16 -5.84
N HIS A 326 8.77 6.14 -6.37
CA HIS A 326 9.38 6.04 -7.70
C HIS A 326 10.62 6.91 -7.80
N GLY A 327 11.68 6.43 -8.48
CA GLY A 327 12.91 7.19 -8.74
C GLY A 327 13.57 7.76 -7.48
N GLY A 328 13.54 7.03 -6.36
CA GLY A 328 14.11 7.47 -5.08
C GLY A 328 13.27 8.53 -4.35
N ARG A 329 12.05 8.79 -4.78
CA ARG A 329 11.14 9.78 -4.18
C ARG A 329 9.83 9.15 -3.74
N LEU A 330 9.37 9.60 -2.58
CA LEU A 330 8.06 9.25 -2.03
C LEU A 330 7.09 10.39 -2.35
N TYR A 331 6.13 10.13 -3.22
CA TYR A 331 5.11 11.07 -3.64
C TYR A 331 3.84 10.87 -2.81
N MET A 332 3.38 11.93 -2.17
CA MET A 332 2.19 11.93 -1.33
C MET A 332 1.30 13.14 -1.65
N VAL A 333 0.02 13.03 -1.38
CA VAL A 333 -0.90 14.17 -1.32
C VAL A 333 -1.54 14.25 0.06
N ASN A 334 -1.36 15.39 0.73
CA ASN A 334 -2.13 15.72 1.92
C ASN A 334 -3.54 16.13 1.46
N ASP A 335 -4.48 15.21 1.58
CA ASP A 335 -5.86 15.37 1.13
C ASP A 335 -6.66 16.39 1.95
N MET A 336 -6.19 16.73 3.16
CA MET A 336 -6.78 17.77 3.99
C MET A 336 -6.50 19.20 3.47
N ALA A 337 -5.49 19.36 2.63
CA ALA A 337 -5.03 20.65 2.12
C ALA A 337 -4.80 20.69 0.60
N SER A 338 -5.00 19.56 -0.10
CA SER A 338 -4.69 19.41 -1.54
C SER A 338 -3.22 19.75 -1.88
N ILE A 339 -2.28 19.40 -1.00
CA ILE A 339 -0.85 19.65 -1.20
C ILE A 339 -0.14 18.34 -1.52
N ALA A 340 0.42 18.26 -2.73
CA ALA A 340 1.35 17.20 -3.09
C ALA A 340 2.76 17.52 -2.56
N THR A 341 3.45 16.48 -2.10
CA THR A 341 4.83 16.57 -1.62
C THR A 341 5.63 15.41 -2.17
N ALA A 342 6.84 15.67 -2.65
CA ALA A 342 7.85 14.66 -2.89
C ALA A 342 8.91 14.73 -1.80
N TYR A 343 9.18 13.58 -1.18
CA TYR A 343 10.26 13.42 -0.23
C TYR A 343 11.38 12.58 -0.85
N GLU A 344 12.61 12.89 -0.51
CA GLU A 344 13.72 11.97 -0.72
C GLU A 344 13.51 10.73 0.15
N ALA A 345 13.33 9.57 -0.45
CA ALA A 345 12.91 8.36 0.27
C ALA A 345 13.92 7.94 1.37
N ALA A 346 15.21 8.11 1.11
CA ALA A 346 16.26 7.71 2.05
C ALA A 346 16.30 8.56 3.32
N THR A 347 15.96 9.85 3.25
CA THR A 347 16.20 10.84 4.32
C THR A 347 14.95 11.51 4.87
N GLY A 348 13.82 11.46 4.16
CA GLY A 348 12.61 12.19 4.48
C GLY A 348 12.69 13.69 4.18
N ARG A 349 13.78 14.17 3.56
CA ARG A 349 13.93 15.57 3.16
C ARG A 349 12.89 15.91 2.08
N VAL A 350 12.17 17.02 2.27
CA VAL A 350 11.27 17.55 1.25
C VAL A 350 12.07 17.97 0.01
N VAL A 351 11.73 17.41 -1.13
CA VAL A 351 12.30 17.78 -2.44
C VAL A 351 11.51 18.96 -3.01
N TRP A 352 10.18 18.84 -3.02
CA TRP A 352 9.27 19.90 -3.42
C TRP A 352 7.88 19.72 -2.77
N GLN A 353 7.13 20.81 -2.73
CA GLN A 353 5.72 20.85 -2.38
C GLN A 353 4.96 21.74 -3.36
N GLY A 354 3.72 21.38 -3.68
CA GLY A 354 2.86 22.19 -4.52
C GLY A 354 1.39 21.84 -4.35
N ARG A 355 0.53 22.81 -4.63
CA ARG A 355 -0.92 22.64 -4.51
C ARG A 355 -1.50 22.04 -5.78
N LEU A 356 -2.37 21.05 -5.63
CA LEU A 356 -3.12 20.44 -6.72
C LEU A 356 -4.54 21.02 -6.77
N GLY A 357 -4.74 22.01 -7.64
CA GLY A 357 -6.02 22.71 -7.79
C GLY A 357 -6.39 23.58 -6.59
N GLU A 358 -7.67 23.65 -6.28
CA GLU A 358 -8.18 24.39 -5.14
C GLU A 358 -7.93 23.67 -3.82
N ALA A 359 -7.76 24.44 -2.75
CA ALA A 359 -7.66 23.89 -1.41
C ALA A 359 -9.01 23.26 -1.00
N LYS A 360 -9.04 21.96 -0.85
CA LYS A 360 -10.25 21.23 -0.48
C LYS A 360 -9.92 20.23 0.61
N ARG A 361 -10.65 20.33 1.72
CA ARG A 361 -10.53 19.36 2.81
C ARG A 361 -11.10 18.01 2.36
N GLU A 362 -10.35 16.93 2.60
CA GLU A 362 -10.71 15.57 2.17
C GLU A 362 -10.99 15.50 0.66
N GLY A 363 -10.19 16.20 -0.15
CA GLY A 363 -10.40 16.32 -1.59
C GLY A 363 -9.82 15.18 -2.41
N PHE A 364 -9.04 14.28 -1.80
CA PHE A 364 -8.42 13.14 -2.47
C PHE A 364 -8.71 11.86 -1.69
N SER A 365 -9.26 10.85 -2.34
CA SER A 365 -9.43 9.50 -1.81
C SER A 365 -8.60 8.48 -2.58
N ALA A 366 -8.49 8.66 -3.90
CA ALA A 366 -7.65 7.82 -4.75
C ALA A 366 -6.16 7.99 -4.42
N SER A 367 -5.45 6.88 -4.31
CA SER A 367 -4.00 6.87 -4.18
C SER A 367 -3.34 7.18 -5.52
N PRO A 368 -2.21 7.91 -5.53
CA PRO A 368 -1.48 8.18 -6.77
C PRO A 368 -0.96 6.90 -7.41
N VAL A 369 -0.87 6.92 -8.74
CA VAL A 369 -0.26 5.89 -9.55
C VAL A 369 0.86 6.48 -10.41
N VAL A 370 1.82 5.64 -10.81
CA VAL A 370 2.98 6.05 -11.59
C VAL A 370 3.04 5.26 -12.89
N ALA A 371 3.21 5.96 -13.99
CA ALA A 371 3.45 5.40 -15.33
C ALA A 371 4.28 6.38 -16.19
N ASP A 372 5.17 5.86 -17.02
CA ASP A 372 5.98 6.65 -17.98
C ASP A 372 6.65 7.87 -17.33
N ASP A 373 7.29 7.70 -16.18
CA ASP A 373 7.93 8.76 -15.36
C ASP A 373 7.00 9.95 -15.04
N LYS A 374 5.71 9.66 -14.88
CA LYS A 374 4.70 10.60 -14.44
C LYS A 374 3.94 10.07 -13.22
N VAL A 375 3.57 10.97 -12.33
CA VAL A 375 2.73 10.68 -11.16
C VAL A 375 1.34 11.26 -11.42
N PHE A 376 0.32 10.44 -11.27
CA PHE A 376 -1.08 10.80 -11.51
C PHE A 376 -1.82 10.87 -10.17
N PHE A 377 -2.26 12.06 -9.81
CA PHE A 377 -3.07 12.32 -8.61
C PHE A 377 -4.50 12.62 -9.03
N THR A 378 -5.43 11.74 -8.67
CA THR A 378 -6.86 11.93 -8.99
C THR A 378 -7.60 12.40 -7.74
N ASN A 379 -8.31 13.54 -7.83
CA ASN A 379 -9.14 14.05 -6.75
C ASN A 379 -10.57 13.47 -6.80
N ASP A 380 -11.33 13.67 -5.72
CA ASP A 380 -12.69 13.16 -5.59
C ASP A 380 -13.69 13.77 -6.61
N GLY A 381 -13.33 14.90 -7.20
CA GLY A 381 -14.11 15.54 -8.30
C GLY A 381 -13.82 14.95 -9.68
N GLY A 382 -12.91 13.99 -9.80
CA GLY A 382 -12.53 13.37 -11.08
C GLY A 382 -11.52 14.15 -11.88
N GLU A 383 -10.82 15.12 -11.27
CA GLU A 383 -9.67 15.77 -11.89
C GLU A 383 -8.41 14.93 -11.58
N THR A 384 -7.64 14.65 -12.63
CA THR A 384 -6.34 13.98 -12.52
C THR A 384 -5.23 14.95 -12.88
N PHE A 385 -4.41 15.28 -11.88
CA PHE A 385 -3.20 16.09 -12.04
C PHE A 385 -2.06 15.15 -12.45
N VAL A 386 -1.48 15.41 -13.62
CA VAL A 386 -0.36 14.66 -14.17
C VAL A 386 0.90 15.46 -13.90
N LEU A 387 1.77 14.94 -13.05
CA LEU A 387 3.04 15.56 -12.69
C LEU A 387 4.21 14.78 -13.29
N ARG A 388 5.28 15.50 -13.68
CA ARG A 388 6.56 14.86 -13.96
C ARG A 388 7.12 14.23 -12.70
N ALA A 389 7.49 12.96 -12.75
CA ALA A 389 8.24 12.34 -11.66
C ALA A 389 9.69 12.88 -11.68
N GLY A 390 10.07 13.70 -10.71
CA GLY A 390 11.36 14.37 -10.78
C GLY A 390 11.65 15.26 -9.57
N PRO A 391 12.74 16.05 -9.65
CA PRO A 391 13.20 16.91 -8.57
C PRO A 391 12.42 18.22 -8.46
N GLU A 392 11.51 18.53 -9.37
CA GLU A 392 10.77 19.78 -9.42
C GLU A 392 9.24 19.51 -9.39
N PHE A 393 8.50 20.46 -8.83
CA PHE A 393 7.04 20.44 -8.91
C PHE A 393 6.58 20.97 -10.27
N GLU A 394 6.28 20.06 -11.19
CA GLU A 394 5.82 20.38 -12.54
C GLU A 394 4.50 19.67 -12.84
N VAL A 395 3.41 20.43 -12.94
CA VAL A 395 2.11 19.94 -13.41
C VAL A 395 2.08 20.00 -14.93
N LEU A 396 2.14 18.86 -15.58
CA LEU A 396 2.12 18.73 -17.04
C LEU A 396 0.73 18.97 -17.61
N ARG A 397 -0.31 18.44 -16.92
CA ARG A 397 -1.71 18.48 -17.35
C ARG A 397 -2.66 18.33 -16.18
N VAL A 398 -3.91 18.72 -16.41
CA VAL A 398 -5.06 18.40 -15.58
C VAL A 398 -6.14 17.82 -16.48
N ASN A 399 -6.48 16.56 -16.27
CA ASN A 399 -7.52 15.84 -17.00
C ASN A 399 -8.81 15.79 -16.18
N ARG A 400 -9.98 15.72 -16.83
CA ARG A 400 -11.29 15.69 -16.16
C ARG A 400 -12.16 14.57 -16.70
N LEU A 401 -12.84 13.86 -15.80
CA LEU A 401 -13.80 12.81 -16.15
C LEU A 401 -15.26 13.25 -15.99
N ASP A 402 -15.50 14.44 -15.43
CA ASP A 402 -16.82 15.00 -15.12
C ASP A 402 -17.69 14.05 -14.25
N ALA A 403 -17.03 13.27 -13.39
CA ALA A 403 -17.65 12.31 -12.51
C ALA A 403 -16.81 12.13 -11.24
N ALA A 404 -17.44 11.86 -10.10
CA ALA A 404 -16.73 11.63 -8.84
C ALA A 404 -15.92 10.34 -8.88
N VAL A 405 -14.66 10.41 -8.43
CA VAL A 405 -13.69 9.30 -8.41
C VAL A 405 -13.06 9.17 -7.04
N LEU A 406 -13.42 8.12 -6.30
CA LEU A 406 -12.81 7.80 -5.00
C LEU A 406 -11.84 6.62 -5.08
N ALA A 407 -12.03 5.75 -6.08
CA ALA A 407 -11.21 4.58 -6.32
C ALA A 407 -9.91 4.94 -7.04
N SER A 408 -8.81 4.30 -6.66
CA SER A 408 -7.55 4.40 -7.42
C SER A 408 -7.69 3.66 -8.76
N PRO A 409 -7.14 4.20 -9.87
CA PRO A 409 -7.23 3.51 -11.16
C PRO A 409 -6.34 2.25 -11.21
N ALA A 410 -6.70 1.32 -12.09
CA ALA A 410 -5.83 0.23 -12.53
C ALA A 410 -5.16 0.59 -13.87
N LEU A 411 -3.94 0.10 -14.07
CA LEU A 411 -3.11 0.41 -15.24
C LEU A 411 -2.61 -0.89 -15.89
N VAL A 412 -3.07 -1.18 -17.12
CA VAL A 412 -2.67 -2.38 -17.88
C VAL A 412 -2.62 -2.05 -19.37
N ASP A 413 -1.56 -2.47 -20.05
CA ASP A 413 -1.39 -2.36 -21.50
C ASP A 413 -1.66 -0.96 -22.04
N GLY A 414 -1.06 0.07 -21.43
CA GLY A 414 -1.21 1.46 -21.86
C GLY A 414 -2.61 2.04 -21.63
N ARG A 415 -3.43 1.42 -20.80
CA ARG A 415 -4.78 1.90 -20.47
C ARG A 415 -4.95 2.10 -18.98
N PHE A 416 -5.72 3.16 -18.64
CA PHE A 416 -6.27 3.35 -17.30
C PHE A 416 -7.69 2.79 -17.25
N TYR A 417 -8.01 2.13 -16.16
CA TYR A 417 -9.37 1.72 -15.82
C TYR A 417 -9.79 2.51 -14.58
N PHE A 418 -10.73 3.42 -14.75
CA PHE A 418 -11.27 4.24 -13.66
C PHE A 418 -12.63 3.72 -13.22
N ARG A 419 -12.84 3.58 -11.94
CA ARG A 419 -14.15 3.47 -11.35
C ARG A 419 -14.58 4.82 -10.82
N THR A 420 -15.67 5.35 -11.37
CA THR A 420 -16.38 6.51 -10.81
C THR A 420 -17.45 6.03 -9.79
N GLN A 421 -18.24 6.93 -9.28
CA GLN A 421 -19.33 6.58 -8.38
C GLN A 421 -20.37 5.65 -9.04
N SER A 422 -20.58 5.74 -10.35
CA SER A 422 -21.64 5.02 -11.09
C SER A 422 -21.15 4.29 -12.34
N GLU A 423 -19.90 4.44 -12.75
CA GLU A 423 -19.41 3.91 -14.00
C GLU A 423 -18.01 3.31 -13.87
N LEU A 424 -17.69 2.39 -14.77
CA LEU A 424 -16.35 1.92 -15.08
C LEU A 424 -15.95 2.45 -16.48
N LEU A 425 -14.75 3.00 -16.59
CA LEU A 425 -14.23 3.60 -17.83
C LEU A 425 -12.88 3.00 -18.18
N ALA A 426 -12.62 2.82 -19.50
CA ALA A 426 -11.29 2.56 -20.02
C ALA A 426 -10.77 3.80 -20.77
N ILE A 427 -9.62 4.29 -20.37
CA ILE A 427 -8.92 5.42 -21.01
C ILE A 427 -7.65 4.87 -21.66
N GLY A 428 -7.45 5.15 -22.95
CA GLY A 428 -6.30 4.70 -23.73
C GLY A 428 -6.14 5.51 -25.01
N ARG A 429 -5.02 5.34 -25.70
CA ARG A 429 -4.78 5.90 -27.03
C ARG A 429 -5.48 5.11 -28.13
#